data_aefca594e2483a8d48e85eec739b47f7
#
_entry.id   aefca594e2483a8d48e85eec739b47f7
#
_cell.length_a   1.000
_cell.length_b   1.000
_cell.length_c   1.000
_cell.angle_alpha   90.00
_cell.angle_beta   90.00
_cell.angle_gamma   90.00
#
_symmetry.space_group_name_H-M   'P 1'
#
loop_
_entity.id
_entity.type
_entity.pdbx_description
1 polymer ?
#
loop_
_entity_poly.entity_id
_entity_poly.type
_entity_poly.pdbx_seq_one_letter_code
_entity_poly.pdbx_strand_id
1 'polypeptide(L)'
;MLELRGLSLRYGAQSVLRDVDLRLRPGERLGLIGPSGAGKSSLLRLAAGLARPSAGVLRNDFRHAVLMFQEPRLLPWRHALDNVALPLRAAGHAPARARALAAQWLGRVGLDAAMQSWPGELSGGMAQRVALARALAVGPDLLMLDEPFSALDPALRRQLAACCREELARSGAALLCISHDPEELLGLVDRCVLVRQGEVISIEPDATGALSAARLRALLLEAGAAP
;
A
#
# COMPACT_ATOMS: atom_id res chain seq x y z
N MET A 1 12.93 -6.66 8.21
CA MET A 1 13.49 -5.88 7.11
C MET A 1 13.08 -6.53 5.80
N LEU A 2 12.73 -5.74 4.78
CA LEU A 2 12.57 -6.20 3.39
C LEU A 2 13.83 -5.80 2.61
N GLU A 3 14.42 -6.74 1.88
CA GLU A 3 15.62 -6.52 1.07
C GLU A 3 15.48 -7.22 -0.28
N LEU A 4 15.71 -6.48 -1.35
CA LEU A 4 15.81 -6.94 -2.72
C LEU A 4 17.24 -6.67 -3.18
N ARG A 5 17.89 -7.66 -3.81
CA ARG A 5 19.27 -7.54 -4.35
C ARG A 5 19.31 -8.11 -5.76
N GLY A 6 19.65 -7.26 -6.73
CA GLY A 6 19.75 -7.64 -8.15
C GLY A 6 18.46 -8.29 -8.66
N LEU A 7 17.30 -7.90 -8.11
CA LEU A 7 16.05 -8.59 -8.32
C LEU A 7 15.47 -8.27 -9.70
N SER A 8 15.14 -9.31 -10.46
CA SER A 8 14.47 -9.17 -11.74
C SER A 8 13.16 -9.97 -11.77
N LEU A 9 12.17 -9.46 -12.51
CA LEU A 9 10.89 -10.13 -12.72
C LEU A 9 10.51 -10.11 -14.18
N ARG A 10 10.12 -11.29 -14.71
CA ARG A 10 9.62 -11.47 -16.08
C ARG A 10 8.31 -12.23 -16.06
N TYR A 11 7.40 -11.86 -16.97
CA TYR A 11 6.21 -12.64 -17.30
C TYR A 11 6.34 -13.09 -18.77
N GLY A 12 6.68 -14.35 -18.96
CA GLY A 12 7.03 -14.87 -20.28
C GLY A 12 8.22 -14.11 -20.88
N ALA A 13 8.05 -13.51 -22.06
CA ALA A 13 9.09 -12.70 -22.72
C ALA A 13 9.22 -11.27 -22.17
N GLN A 14 8.21 -10.78 -21.46
CA GLN A 14 8.17 -9.40 -20.97
C GLN A 14 8.98 -9.24 -19.69
N SER A 15 10.01 -8.39 -19.71
CA SER A 15 10.74 -7.96 -18.52
C SER A 15 9.98 -6.82 -17.84
N VAL A 16 9.62 -6.99 -16.57
CA VAL A 16 8.84 -6.02 -15.79
C VAL A 16 9.72 -5.29 -14.77
N LEU A 17 10.66 -6.00 -14.13
CA LEU A 17 11.66 -5.43 -13.24
C LEU A 17 13.03 -5.94 -13.63
N ARG A 18 14.06 -5.09 -13.51
CA ARG A 18 15.43 -5.37 -13.94
C ARG A 18 16.40 -4.91 -12.86
N ASP A 19 17.19 -5.84 -12.36
CA ASP A 19 18.32 -5.58 -11.47
C ASP A 19 17.98 -4.60 -10.31
N VAL A 20 16.87 -4.86 -9.63
CA VAL A 20 16.34 -3.96 -8.60
C VAL A 20 17.02 -4.22 -7.28
N ASP A 21 17.64 -3.17 -6.74
CA ASP A 21 18.11 -3.10 -5.36
C ASP A 21 17.18 -2.19 -4.55
N LEU A 22 16.62 -2.73 -3.48
CA LEU A 22 15.73 -1.99 -2.58
C LEU A 22 15.84 -2.51 -1.17
N ARG A 23 15.88 -1.60 -0.20
CA ARG A 23 15.86 -1.95 1.21
C ARG A 23 14.82 -1.11 1.94
N LEU A 24 14.00 -1.78 2.78
CA LEU A 24 13.04 -1.16 3.68
C LEU A 24 13.26 -1.68 5.10
N ARG A 25 13.57 -0.78 6.02
CA ARG A 25 13.84 -1.09 7.42
C ARG A 25 12.53 -1.14 8.22
N PRO A 26 12.51 -1.82 9.39
CA PRO A 26 11.39 -1.70 10.32
C PRO A 26 11.10 -0.24 10.66
N GLY A 27 9.82 0.14 10.65
CA GLY A 27 9.35 1.50 10.92
C GLY A 27 9.58 2.52 9.80
N GLU A 28 10.35 2.17 8.76
CA GLU A 28 10.60 3.06 7.61
C GLU A 28 9.39 3.11 6.68
N ARG A 29 9.12 4.29 6.11
CA ARG A 29 7.99 4.53 5.20
C ARG A 29 8.49 4.97 3.84
N LEU A 30 8.26 4.13 2.82
CA LEU A 30 8.77 4.29 1.46
C LEU A 30 7.63 4.47 0.46
N GLY A 31 7.70 5.54 -0.33
CA GLY A 31 6.84 5.79 -1.48
C GLY A 31 7.42 5.25 -2.78
N LEU A 32 6.57 4.66 -3.61
CA LEU A 32 6.90 4.25 -4.98
C LEU A 32 6.13 5.15 -5.94
N ILE A 33 6.85 5.92 -6.76
CA ILE A 33 6.27 6.70 -7.86
C ILE A 33 6.75 6.18 -9.20
N GLY A 34 6.08 6.56 -10.27
CA GLY A 34 6.45 6.20 -11.64
C GLY A 34 5.23 6.05 -12.54
N PRO A 35 5.42 5.96 -13.87
CA PRO A 35 4.33 5.83 -14.84
C PRO A 35 3.54 4.51 -14.66
N SER A 36 2.34 4.46 -15.24
CA SER A 36 1.56 3.23 -15.32
C SER A 36 2.34 2.16 -16.06
N GLY A 37 2.26 0.90 -15.59
CA GLY A 37 3.01 -0.20 -16.20
C GLY A 37 4.50 -0.28 -15.85
N ALA A 38 5.06 0.66 -15.08
CA ALA A 38 6.50 0.66 -14.72
C ALA A 38 6.95 -0.50 -13.82
N GLY A 39 6.01 -1.29 -13.26
CA GLY A 39 6.32 -2.42 -12.40
C GLY A 39 6.05 -2.21 -10.90
N LYS A 40 5.50 -1.06 -10.48
CA LYS A 40 5.24 -0.72 -9.07
C LYS A 40 4.41 -1.78 -8.34
N SER A 41 3.23 -2.12 -8.87
CA SER A 41 2.35 -3.15 -8.25
C SER A 41 3.00 -4.54 -8.29
N SER A 42 3.84 -4.83 -9.29
CA SER A 42 4.61 -6.08 -9.34
C SER A 42 5.66 -6.13 -8.23
N LEU A 43 6.29 -5.01 -7.90
CA LEU A 43 7.21 -4.88 -6.78
C LEU A 43 6.48 -5.15 -5.45
N LEU A 44 5.28 -4.59 -5.24
CA LEU A 44 4.47 -4.89 -4.06
C LEU A 44 4.10 -6.37 -3.97
N ARG A 45 3.70 -6.99 -5.09
CA ARG A 45 3.38 -8.43 -5.13
C ARG A 45 4.58 -9.31 -4.78
N LEU A 46 5.77 -8.95 -5.25
CA LEU A 46 7.01 -9.62 -4.85
C LEU A 46 7.26 -9.47 -3.35
N ALA A 47 7.20 -8.25 -2.82
CA ALA A 47 7.37 -7.96 -1.40
C ALA A 47 6.35 -8.70 -0.53
N ALA A 48 5.12 -8.88 -1.02
CA ALA A 48 4.06 -9.64 -0.35
C ALA A 48 4.19 -11.17 -0.50
N GLY A 49 5.19 -11.67 -1.24
CA GLY A 49 5.35 -13.11 -1.52
C GLY A 49 4.32 -13.69 -2.50
N LEU A 50 3.57 -12.81 -3.20
CA LEU A 50 2.54 -13.21 -4.19
C LEU A 50 3.12 -13.41 -5.60
N ALA A 51 4.38 -13.10 -5.81
CA ALA A 51 5.14 -13.39 -7.02
C ALA A 51 6.53 -13.89 -6.64
N ARG A 52 7.15 -14.64 -7.55
CA ARG A 52 8.54 -15.10 -7.39
C ARG A 52 9.45 -14.32 -8.33
N PRO A 53 10.62 -13.87 -7.87
CA PRO A 53 11.58 -13.23 -8.76
C PRO A 53 12.08 -14.22 -9.81
N SER A 54 12.41 -13.71 -11.00
CA SER A 54 13.03 -14.49 -12.07
C SER A 54 14.55 -14.62 -11.88
N ALA A 55 15.16 -13.64 -11.20
CA ALA A 55 16.57 -13.63 -10.79
C ALA A 55 16.74 -12.71 -9.58
N GLY A 56 17.91 -12.80 -8.93
CA GLY A 56 18.24 -12.03 -7.74
C GLY A 56 17.69 -12.65 -6.46
N VAL A 57 17.74 -11.89 -5.37
CA VAL A 57 17.35 -12.34 -4.03
C VAL A 57 16.30 -11.41 -3.46
N LEU A 58 15.23 -11.99 -2.88
CA LEU A 58 14.25 -11.30 -2.06
C LEU A 58 14.28 -11.92 -0.66
N ARG A 59 14.50 -11.07 0.34
CA ARG A 59 14.38 -11.42 1.75
C ARG A 59 13.34 -10.52 2.41
N ASN A 60 12.36 -11.13 3.05
CA ASN A 60 11.36 -10.43 3.84
C ASN A 60 11.30 -11.04 5.24
N ASP A 61 11.79 -10.30 6.25
CA ASP A 61 11.84 -10.73 7.65
C ASP A 61 10.63 -10.23 8.45
N PHE A 62 9.70 -9.50 7.82
CA PHE A 62 8.46 -9.07 8.45
C PHE A 62 7.53 -10.26 8.67
N ARG A 63 6.91 -10.34 9.84
CA ARG A 63 6.05 -11.47 10.25
C ARG A 63 4.62 -11.34 9.75
N HIS A 64 4.14 -10.10 9.70
CA HIS A 64 2.76 -9.74 9.35
C HIS A 64 2.74 -8.71 8.23
N ALA A 65 3.18 -9.14 7.04
CA ALA A 65 3.15 -8.32 5.84
C ALA A 65 1.73 -8.35 5.22
N VAL A 66 1.10 -7.18 5.07
CA VAL A 66 -0.26 -7.05 4.52
C VAL A 66 -0.24 -6.17 3.29
N LEU A 67 -0.87 -6.65 2.21
CA LEU A 67 -1.05 -5.92 0.97
C LEU A 67 -2.51 -5.53 0.77
N MET A 68 -2.77 -4.23 0.64
CA MET A 68 -3.99 -3.68 0.08
C MET A 68 -3.80 -3.47 -1.42
N PHE A 69 -4.60 -4.15 -2.23
CA PHE A 69 -4.60 -4.00 -3.68
C PHE A 69 -5.33 -2.72 -4.10
N GLN A 70 -5.02 -2.22 -5.28
CA GLN A 70 -5.73 -1.12 -5.93
C GLN A 70 -7.23 -1.40 -6.03
N GLU A 71 -7.61 -2.60 -6.49
CA GLU A 71 -8.98 -3.09 -6.38
C GLU A 71 -9.25 -3.58 -4.96
N PRO A 72 -10.36 -3.23 -4.31
CA PRO A 72 -10.66 -3.60 -2.91
C PRO A 72 -10.67 -5.09 -2.62
N ARG A 73 -10.98 -5.94 -3.61
CA ARG A 73 -11.03 -7.41 -3.51
C ARG A 73 -11.77 -7.87 -2.26
N LEU A 74 -12.94 -7.31 -2.03
CA LEU A 74 -13.83 -7.74 -0.96
C LEU A 74 -14.43 -9.10 -1.30
N LEU A 75 -14.69 -9.91 -0.28
CA LEU A 75 -15.40 -11.17 -0.43
C LEU A 75 -16.87 -10.87 -0.72
N PRO A 76 -17.39 -11.13 -1.92
CA PRO A 76 -18.74 -10.70 -2.32
C PRO A 76 -19.86 -11.39 -1.53
N TRP A 77 -19.57 -12.53 -0.92
CA TRP A 77 -20.48 -13.31 -0.05
C TRP A 77 -20.33 -12.99 1.45
N ARG A 78 -19.72 -11.87 1.80
CA ARG A 78 -19.55 -11.40 3.19
C ARG A 78 -19.88 -9.93 3.29
N HIS A 79 -20.56 -9.53 4.36
CA HIS A 79 -20.79 -8.12 4.68
C HIS A 79 -19.47 -7.36 4.93
N ALA A 80 -19.51 -6.04 4.90
CA ALA A 80 -18.34 -5.21 5.16
C ALA A 80 -17.67 -5.55 6.50
N LEU A 81 -18.47 -5.73 7.56
CA LEU A 81 -17.96 -6.12 8.88
C LEU A 81 -17.22 -7.45 8.85
N ASP A 82 -17.76 -8.45 8.16
CA ASP A 82 -17.13 -9.78 8.10
C ASP A 82 -15.91 -9.80 7.19
N ASN A 83 -15.84 -8.93 6.18
CA ASN A 83 -14.64 -8.72 5.38
C ASN A 83 -13.46 -8.23 6.24
N VAL A 84 -13.72 -7.38 7.23
CA VAL A 84 -12.69 -6.89 8.16
C VAL A 84 -12.44 -7.87 9.30
N ALA A 85 -13.47 -8.56 9.80
CA ALA A 85 -13.35 -9.49 10.92
C ALA A 85 -12.62 -10.80 10.54
N LEU A 86 -12.70 -11.24 9.28
CA LEU A 86 -12.14 -12.52 8.84
C LEU A 86 -10.62 -12.61 9.05
N PRO A 87 -9.80 -11.66 8.60
CA PRO A 87 -8.35 -11.73 8.82
C PRO A 87 -7.98 -11.62 10.31
N LEU A 88 -8.75 -10.90 11.12
CA LEU A 88 -8.56 -10.87 12.58
C LEU A 88 -8.78 -12.25 13.22
N ARG A 89 -9.79 -13.00 12.72
CA ARG A 89 -10.00 -14.39 13.17
C ARG A 89 -8.83 -15.30 12.74
N ALA A 90 -8.34 -15.13 11.52
CA ALA A 90 -7.16 -15.86 11.04
C ALA A 90 -5.90 -15.54 11.85
N ALA A 91 -5.80 -14.32 12.40
CA ALA A 91 -4.75 -13.90 13.32
C ALA A 91 -4.96 -14.42 14.78
N GLY A 92 -6.00 -15.24 15.04
CA GLY A 92 -6.22 -15.90 16.33
C GLY A 92 -7.19 -15.19 17.28
N HIS A 93 -7.82 -14.08 16.87
CA HIS A 93 -8.83 -13.44 17.71
C HIS A 93 -10.12 -14.28 17.81
N ALA A 94 -10.70 -14.37 19.01
CA ALA A 94 -12.01 -14.96 19.22
C ALA A 94 -13.07 -14.24 18.36
N PRO A 95 -14.12 -14.93 17.86
CA PRO A 95 -15.09 -14.36 16.92
C PRO A 95 -15.73 -13.06 17.38
N ALA A 96 -16.17 -12.99 18.64
CA ALA A 96 -16.76 -11.77 19.19
C ALA A 96 -15.76 -10.59 19.24
N ARG A 97 -14.51 -10.85 19.62
CA ARG A 97 -13.44 -9.86 19.66
C ARG A 97 -13.09 -9.37 18.26
N ALA A 98 -12.96 -10.28 17.29
CA ALA A 98 -12.69 -9.93 15.90
C ALA A 98 -13.77 -9.01 15.31
N ARG A 99 -15.07 -9.30 15.56
CA ARG A 99 -16.18 -8.45 15.12
C ARG A 99 -16.16 -7.07 15.79
N ALA A 100 -15.87 -7.01 17.10
CA ALA A 100 -15.76 -5.74 17.82
C ALA A 100 -14.62 -4.86 17.28
N LEU A 101 -13.45 -5.43 17.03
CA LEU A 101 -12.31 -4.72 16.42
C LEU A 101 -12.64 -4.28 14.98
N ALA A 102 -13.29 -5.14 14.19
CA ALA A 102 -13.72 -4.81 12.83
C ALA A 102 -14.70 -3.64 12.82
N ALA A 103 -15.68 -3.61 13.74
CA ALA A 103 -16.61 -2.50 13.89
C ALA A 103 -15.89 -1.19 14.24
N GLN A 104 -14.94 -1.23 15.17
CA GLN A 104 -14.11 -0.06 15.52
C GLN A 104 -13.35 0.48 14.30
N TRP A 105 -12.76 -0.39 13.50
CA TRP A 105 -12.04 0.03 12.30
C TRP A 105 -12.96 0.59 11.23
N LEU A 106 -14.14 0.00 11.02
CA LEU A 106 -15.14 0.56 10.11
C LEU A 106 -15.62 1.94 10.57
N GLY A 107 -15.81 2.16 11.88
CA GLY A 107 -16.08 3.48 12.44
C GLY A 107 -14.95 4.48 12.16
N ARG A 108 -13.68 4.10 12.36
CA ARG A 108 -12.51 4.97 12.07
C ARG A 108 -12.44 5.41 10.61
N VAL A 109 -12.93 4.60 9.68
CA VAL A 109 -12.99 4.96 8.25
C VAL A 109 -14.36 5.52 7.82
N GLY A 110 -15.25 5.85 8.79
CA GLY A 110 -16.55 6.50 8.55
C GLY A 110 -17.56 5.58 7.86
N LEU A 111 -17.63 4.31 8.24
CA LEU A 111 -18.53 3.30 7.68
C LEU A 111 -19.43 2.64 8.73
N ASP A 112 -19.77 3.37 9.81
CA ASP A 112 -20.64 2.84 10.88
C ASP A 112 -21.99 2.35 10.33
N ALA A 113 -22.62 3.12 9.45
CA ALA A 113 -23.92 2.80 8.87
C ALA A 113 -23.86 1.67 7.81
N ALA A 114 -22.66 1.34 7.31
CA ALA A 114 -22.49 0.39 6.21
C ALA A 114 -21.91 -0.98 6.64
N MET A 115 -21.83 -1.24 7.95
CA MET A 115 -21.22 -2.48 8.47
C MET A 115 -21.89 -3.75 7.97
N GLN A 116 -23.20 -3.69 7.72
CA GLN A 116 -24.01 -4.84 7.25
C GLN A 116 -24.24 -4.83 5.72
N SER A 117 -23.66 -3.87 5.00
CA SER A 117 -23.78 -3.81 3.54
C SER A 117 -22.95 -4.90 2.87
N TRP A 118 -23.49 -5.45 1.79
CA TRP A 118 -22.78 -6.34 0.89
C TRP A 118 -21.82 -5.54 0.01
N PRO A 119 -20.72 -6.14 -0.47
CA PRO A 119 -19.79 -5.43 -1.37
C PRO A 119 -20.45 -4.82 -2.60
N GLY A 120 -21.48 -5.46 -3.17
CA GLY A 120 -22.22 -4.94 -4.32
C GLY A 120 -23.10 -3.72 -4.02
N GLU A 121 -23.36 -3.41 -2.75
CA GLU A 121 -24.14 -2.25 -2.28
C GLU A 121 -23.23 -1.04 -1.93
N LEU A 122 -21.92 -1.29 -1.87
CA LEU A 122 -20.92 -0.26 -1.53
C LEU A 122 -20.54 0.54 -2.78
N SER A 123 -20.40 1.86 -2.63
CA SER A 123 -19.71 2.65 -3.65
C SER A 123 -18.23 2.24 -3.73
N GLY A 124 -17.54 2.58 -4.83
CA GLY A 124 -16.11 2.29 -4.98
C GLY A 124 -15.26 2.84 -3.82
N GLY A 125 -15.54 4.08 -3.40
CA GLY A 125 -14.88 4.69 -2.25
C GLY A 125 -15.23 4.03 -0.92
N MET A 126 -16.45 3.52 -0.73
CA MET A 126 -16.81 2.73 0.46
C MET A 126 -16.08 1.39 0.47
N ALA A 127 -16.05 0.67 -0.65
CA ALA A 127 -15.34 -0.59 -0.78
C ALA A 127 -13.83 -0.42 -0.51
N GLN A 128 -13.24 0.68 -0.99
CA GLN A 128 -11.82 1.01 -0.74
C GLN A 128 -11.57 1.28 0.75
N ARG A 129 -12.47 1.97 1.45
CA ARG A 129 -12.40 2.19 2.91
C ARG A 129 -12.52 0.88 3.69
N VAL A 130 -13.39 -0.05 3.29
CA VAL A 130 -13.46 -1.39 3.89
C VAL A 130 -12.14 -2.15 3.71
N ALA A 131 -11.54 -2.09 2.50
CA ALA A 131 -10.25 -2.73 2.23
C ALA A 131 -9.12 -2.13 3.08
N LEU A 132 -9.11 -0.81 3.28
CA LEU A 132 -8.16 -0.13 4.14
C LEU A 132 -8.34 -0.54 5.61
N ALA A 133 -9.58 -0.53 6.12
CA ALA A 133 -9.89 -0.99 7.47
C ALA A 133 -9.46 -2.45 7.67
N ARG A 134 -9.70 -3.31 6.68
CA ARG A 134 -9.28 -4.72 6.69
C ARG A 134 -7.75 -4.87 6.79
N ALA A 135 -7.00 -4.03 6.07
CA ALA A 135 -5.54 -4.08 6.07
C ALA A 135 -4.93 -3.58 7.38
N LEU A 136 -5.50 -2.52 7.97
CA LEU A 136 -5.00 -1.92 9.20
C LEU A 136 -5.40 -2.71 10.45
N ALA A 137 -6.58 -3.32 10.45
CA ALA A 137 -7.15 -3.99 11.62
C ALA A 137 -6.29 -5.11 12.19
N VAL A 138 -5.55 -5.81 11.35
CA VAL A 138 -4.70 -6.94 11.77
C VAL A 138 -3.37 -6.52 12.40
N GLY A 139 -3.06 -5.22 12.45
CA GLY A 139 -1.82 -4.71 13.05
C GLY A 139 -0.57 -5.22 12.32
N PRO A 140 -0.41 -4.93 11.01
CA PRO A 140 0.77 -5.39 10.27
C PRO A 140 2.06 -4.77 10.81
N ASP A 141 3.18 -5.46 10.66
CA ASP A 141 4.53 -4.90 10.85
C ASP A 141 5.13 -4.39 9.51
N LEU A 142 4.54 -4.82 8.38
CA LEU A 142 4.74 -4.24 7.05
C LEU A 142 3.38 -4.02 6.37
N LEU A 143 3.01 -2.77 6.17
CA LEU A 143 1.83 -2.39 5.39
C LEU A 143 2.24 -2.04 3.95
N MET A 144 1.59 -2.64 2.98
CA MET A 144 1.78 -2.34 1.56
C MET A 144 0.47 -1.82 0.99
N LEU A 145 0.50 -0.63 0.39
CA LEU A 145 -0.68 0.06 -0.14
C LEU A 145 -0.51 0.34 -1.63
N ASP A 146 -1.40 -0.19 -2.45
CA ASP A 146 -1.43 0.06 -3.90
C ASP A 146 -2.58 1.02 -4.20
N GLU A 147 -2.27 2.32 -4.37
CA GLU A 147 -3.21 3.42 -4.64
C GLU A 147 -4.42 3.48 -3.67
N PRO A 148 -4.16 3.56 -2.36
CA PRO A 148 -5.19 3.33 -1.33
C PRO A 148 -6.34 4.33 -1.31
N PHE A 149 -6.18 5.51 -1.94
CA PHE A 149 -7.14 6.60 -1.86
C PHE A 149 -7.63 7.09 -3.23
N SER A 150 -7.33 6.38 -4.32
CA SER A 150 -7.62 6.80 -5.71
C SER A 150 -9.10 7.04 -6.00
N ALA A 151 -10.01 6.29 -5.35
CA ALA A 151 -11.46 6.38 -5.53
C ALA A 151 -12.16 7.35 -4.53
N LEU A 152 -11.39 8.17 -3.80
CA LEU A 152 -11.91 9.03 -2.74
C LEU A 152 -11.88 10.51 -3.14
N ASP A 153 -12.87 11.29 -2.64
CA ASP A 153 -12.82 12.72 -2.73
C ASP A 153 -11.66 13.33 -1.91
N PRO A 154 -11.21 14.56 -2.22
CA PRO A 154 -10.03 15.15 -1.58
C PRO A 154 -10.13 15.32 -0.06
N ALA A 155 -11.32 15.58 0.48
CA ALA A 155 -11.50 15.78 1.93
C ALA A 155 -11.36 14.45 2.69
N LEU A 156 -12.05 13.41 2.20
CA LEU A 156 -12.01 12.07 2.77
C LEU A 156 -10.62 11.45 2.62
N ARG A 157 -9.94 11.69 1.49
CA ARG A 157 -8.55 11.26 1.25
C ARG A 157 -7.61 11.78 2.34
N ARG A 158 -7.65 13.09 2.64
CA ARG A 158 -6.84 13.71 3.71
C ARG A 158 -7.14 13.11 5.08
N GLN A 159 -8.41 12.88 5.39
CA GLN A 159 -8.82 12.27 6.66
C GLN A 159 -8.26 10.86 6.82
N LEU A 160 -8.36 10.02 5.79
CA LEU A 160 -7.89 8.64 5.84
C LEU A 160 -6.36 8.54 5.80
N ALA A 161 -5.70 9.42 5.08
CA ALA A 161 -4.24 9.53 5.11
C ALA A 161 -3.75 9.90 6.53
N ALA A 162 -4.44 10.82 7.23
CA ALA A 162 -4.16 11.13 8.62
C ALA A 162 -4.37 9.91 9.53
N CYS A 163 -5.48 9.19 9.37
CA CYS A 163 -5.77 7.95 10.11
C CYS A 163 -4.66 6.89 9.90
N CYS A 164 -4.20 6.70 8.64
CA CYS A 164 -3.10 5.80 8.34
C CYS A 164 -1.80 6.25 9.02
N ARG A 165 -1.46 7.53 8.95
CA ARG A 165 -0.25 8.09 9.56
C ARG A 165 -0.23 7.90 11.07
N GLU A 166 -1.35 8.17 11.74
CA GLU A 166 -1.50 7.95 13.18
C GLU A 166 -1.30 6.48 13.55
N GLU A 167 -1.90 5.57 12.79
CA GLU A 167 -1.77 4.14 13.03
C GLU A 167 -0.35 3.65 12.81
N LEU A 168 0.33 4.09 11.74
CA LEU A 168 1.73 3.77 11.47
C LEU A 168 2.67 4.31 12.57
N ALA A 169 2.41 5.54 13.05
CA ALA A 169 3.17 6.12 14.17
C ALA A 169 2.96 5.34 15.46
N ARG A 170 1.72 4.87 15.73
CA ARG A 170 1.37 4.11 16.93
C ARG A 170 1.95 2.69 16.91
N SER A 171 1.91 2.02 15.77
CA SER A 171 2.34 0.62 15.61
C SER A 171 3.84 0.46 15.36
N GLY A 172 4.50 1.50 14.83
CA GLY A 172 5.86 1.39 14.32
C GLY A 172 5.99 0.53 13.06
N ALA A 173 4.88 0.27 12.36
CA ALA A 173 4.88 -0.52 11.13
C ALA A 173 5.66 0.17 10.02
N ALA A 174 6.38 -0.62 9.22
CA ALA A 174 6.94 -0.17 7.97
C ALA A 174 5.84 0.00 6.92
N LEU A 175 6.04 0.95 5.99
CA LEU A 175 5.11 1.22 4.90
C LEU A 175 5.81 1.13 3.54
N LEU A 176 5.16 0.48 2.58
CA LEU A 176 5.48 0.58 1.16
C LEU A 176 4.22 1.05 0.42
N CYS A 177 4.20 2.28 -0.09
CA CYS A 177 3.01 2.90 -0.64
C CYS A 177 3.20 3.34 -2.09
N ILE A 178 2.26 2.97 -2.95
CA ILE A 178 2.14 3.50 -4.31
C ILE A 178 1.04 4.55 -4.31
N SER A 179 1.33 5.73 -4.86
CA SER A 179 0.33 6.72 -5.22
C SER A 179 0.79 7.53 -6.43
N HIS A 180 -0.17 7.97 -7.22
CA HIS A 180 0.04 8.93 -8.31
C HIS A 180 -0.03 10.38 -7.83
N ASP A 181 -0.47 10.61 -6.60
CA ASP A 181 -0.55 11.93 -5.99
C ASP A 181 0.66 12.18 -5.07
N PRO A 182 1.61 13.06 -5.46
CA PRO A 182 2.77 13.37 -4.64
C PRO A 182 2.44 13.96 -3.26
N GLU A 183 1.35 14.73 -3.13
CA GLU A 183 0.96 15.33 -1.85
C GLU A 183 0.49 14.26 -0.86
N GLU A 184 -0.23 13.26 -1.38
CA GLU A 184 -0.65 12.10 -0.61
C GLU A 184 0.55 11.32 -0.07
N LEU A 185 1.54 11.03 -0.94
CA LEU A 185 2.74 10.31 -0.52
C LEU A 185 3.54 11.07 0.53
N LEU A 186 3.80 12.37 0.32
CA LEU A 186 4.56 13.18 1.27
C LEU A 186 3.93 13.25 2.67
N GLY A 187 2.61 13.07 2.74
CA GLY A 187 1.90 12.96 4.02
C GLY A 187 2.13 11.64 4.77
N LEU A 188 2.66 10.62 4.09
CA LEU A 188 2.71 9.24 4.61
C LEU A 188 4.12 8.65 4.68
N VAL A 189 5.06 9.12 3.85
CA VAL A 189 6.36 8.46 3.66
C VAL A 189 7.53 9.34 4.05
N ASP A 190 8.65 8.69 4.39
CA ASP A 190 9.89 9.37 4.78
C ASP A 190 10.80 9.60 3.56
N ARG A 191 10.73 8.74 2.55
CA ARG A 191 11.45 8.85 1.28
C ARG A 191 10.67 8.22 0.13
N CYS A 192 11.06 8.57 -1.09
CA CYS A 192 10.48 8.00 -2.30
C CYS A 192 11.55 7.40 -3.23
N VAL A 193 11.12 6.47 -4.07
CA VAL A 193 11.87 5.96 -5.21
C VAL A 193 11.04 6.07 -6.48
N LEU A 194 11.70 6.33 -7.60
CA LEU A 194 11.09 6.32 -8.92
C LEU A 194 11.25 4.92 -9.53
N VAL A 195 10.14 4.32 -9.94
CA VAL A 195 10.15 3.09 -10.75
C VAL A 195 9.93 3.50 -12.20
N ARG A 196 10.94 3.24 -13.04
CA ARG A 196 10.93 3.61 -14.46
C ARG A 196 11.57 2.50 -15.28
N GLN A 197 10.88 2.04 -16.32
CA GLN A 197 11.34 0.99 -17.25
C GLN A 197 11.83 -0.30 -16.54
N GLY A 198 11.23 -0.61 -15.39
CA GLY A 198 11.56 -1.77 -14.56
C GLY A 198 12.75 -1.58 -13.62
N GLU A 199 13.36 -0.41 -13.58
CA GLU A 199 14.43 -0.05 -12.66
C GLU A 199 13.88 0.77 -11.48
N VAL A 200 14.58 0.74 -10.35
CA VAL A 200 14.27 1.53 -9.14
C VAL A 200 15.37 2.53 -8.91
N ILE A 201 15.02 3.81 -8.95
CA ILE A 201 15.94 4.93 -8.83
C ILE A 201 15.63 5.68 -7.54
N SER A 202 16.64 5.86 -6.67
CA SER A 202 16.50 6.66 -5.46
C SER A 202 16.24 8.12 -5.80
N ILE A 203 15.30 8.75 -5.09
CA ILE A 203 15.03 10.18 -5.22
C ILE A 203 15.72 10.87 -4.06
N GLU A 204 16.77 11.65 -4.41
CA GLU A 204 17.46 12.46 -3.42
C GLU A 204 16.58 13.64 -3.00
N PRO A 205 16.59 14.01 -1.71
CA PRO A 205 15.99 15.24 -1.23
C PRO A 205 16.57 16.46 -1.95
N ASP A 206 15.84 17.55 -1.94
CA ASP A 206 16.32 18.82 -2.45
C ASP A 206 17.38 19.46 -1.52
N ALA A 207 17.88 20.64 -1.89
CA ALA A 207 18.90 21.37 -1.12
C ALA A 207 18.46 21.71 0.32
N THR A 208 17.17 21.61 0.64
CA THR A 208 16.62 21.81 1.99
C THR A 208 16.57 20.51 2.81
N GLY A 209 16.93 19.37 2.22
CA GLY A 209 16.85 18.05 2.82
C GLY A 209 15.44 17.47 2.82
N ALA A 210 14.51 18.05 2.06
CA ALA A 210 13.12 17.62 1.98
C ALA A 210 12.76 17.10 0.58
N LEU A 211 11.78 16.18 0.54
CA LEU A 211 11.09 15.85 -0.70
C LEU A 211 9.93 16.83 -0.89
N SER A 212 9.84 17.45 -2.07
CA SER A 212 8.74 18.34 -2.40
C SER A 212 7.78 17.72 -3.43
N ALA A 213 6.49 18.08 -3.34
CA ALA A 213 5.49 17.64 -4.31
C ALA A 213 5.82 18.10 -5.73
N ALA A 214 6.38 19.31 -5.86
CA ALA A 214 6.83 19.86 -7.14
C ALA A 214 7.93 18.98 -7.78
N ARG A 215 8.91 18.54 -6.98
CA ARG A 215 9.98 17.64 -7.43
C ARG A 215 9.44 16.30 -7.88
N LEU A 216 8.53 15.70 -7.09
CA LEU A 216 7.92 14.42 -7.45
C LEU A 216 7.05 14.52 -8.71
N ARG A 217 6.31 15.63 -8.88
CA ARG A 217 5.53 15.88 -10.11
C ARG A 217 6.43 16.03 -11.33
N ALA A 218 7.54 16.77 -11.21
CA ALA A 218 8.51 16.91 -12.31
C ALA A 218 9.07 15.54 -12.74
N LEU A 219 9.51 14.71 -11.79
CA LEU A 219 10.00 13.36 -12.06
C LEU A 219 8.96 12.46 -12.72
N LEU A 220 7.69 12.55 -12.33
CA LEU A 220 6.59 11.80 -12.95
C LEU A 220 6.36 12.25 -14.40
N LEU A 221 6.41 13.55 -14.68
CA LEU A 221 6.28 14.08 -16.04
C LEU A 221 7.44 13.64 -16.93
N GLU A 222 8.67 13.74 -16.45
CA GLU A 222 9.87 13.29 -17.17
C GLU A 222 9.84 11.78 -17.44
N ALA A 223 9.36 10.99 -16.46
CA ALA A 223 9.27 9.54 -16.59
C ALA A 223 8.15 9.10 -17.54
N GLY A 224 7.05 9.86 -17.63
CA GLY A 224 5.92 9.60 -18.53
C GLY A 224 6.15 10.11 -19.95
N ALA A 225 7.07 11.04 -20.16
CA ALA A 225 7.41 11.59 -21.49
C ALA A 225 8.47 10.77 -22.24
N ALA A 226 8.98 9.68 -21.66
CA ALA A 226 9.91 8.78 -22.37
C ALA A 226 9.15 7.95 -23.39
N PRO A 227 9.67 7.80 -24.65
CA PRO A 227 9.03 7.11 -25.76
C PRO A 227 8.76 5.62 -25.51
#